data_fabd5845a1c9ce27137ba4ccba491333
#
_entry.id   fabd5845a1c9ce27137ba4ccba491333
#
_cell.length_a   1.000
_cell.length_b   1.000
_cell.length_c   1.000
_cell.angle_alpha   90.00
_cell.angle_beta   90.00
_cell.angle_gamma   90.00
#
_symmetry.space_group_name_H-M   'P 1'
#
loop_
_entity.id
_entity.type
_entity.pdbx_description
1 polymer ?
#
loop_
_entity_poly.entity_id
_entity_poly.type
_entity_poly.pdbx_seq_one_letter_code
_entity_poly.pdbx_strand_id
1 'polypeptide(L)'
;MNEGVELQEVQVKGAFQGQKKAINTQKNNLGITNVVSADQVGKFPDSNIGDALKRISGINVQYDQGEARFGQVRGTSADLSSVTINGNRVPSAEGDTRNVQLDLIPADMIQTIEVSKVVTPDMDGDAIGGSINLVTKNSPYKRTINATAGSGYNWISEKAQLNLGFTYGDRFFNDRLGMLLSASYQNAPSGSYDTEFMWEQNEDGKVYVSDYQMRRYFVTRERQSYSAAFDFDINENHKLTFKGIFNNRNDWENRYRTNIKDLDENGKGTVRIQTKAGTPDNRNARLERQRTMDFALGGEHLWGAIGMDWNASYAKATEERPNERYLDFQLKKQEFDMDLSDERQPLATPGTGSTLTLSEATVMPQRYTCAPCSCACSRMPLTRRSTAGFVSWFTAAVGFCTRPSV
;
A
#
# COMPACT_ATOMS: atom_id res chain seq x y z
N MET A 1 -29.82 -43.51 -34.77
CA MET A 1 -29.38 -42.13 -35.11
C MET A 1 -29.25 -41.38 -33.80
N ASN A 2 -28.04 -41.24 -33.32
CA ASN A 2 -27.76 -40.43 -32.10
C ASN A 2 -27.46 -39.02 -32.58
N GLU A 3 -28.38 -38.09 -32.28
CA GLU A 3 -28.10 -36.69 -32.42
C GLU A 3 -27.06 -36.27 -31.35
N GLY A 4 -25.83 -35.96 -31.78
CA GLY A 4 -24.82 -35.41 -30.92
C GLY A 4 -25.24 -33.98 -30.48
N VAL A 5 -25.38 -33.78 -29.20
CA VAL A 5 -25.55 -32.46 -28.61
C VAL A 5 -24.22 -31.73 -28.76
N GLU A 6 -24.11 -30.79 -29.71
CA GLU A 6 -23.01 -29.84 -29.77
C GLU A 6 -23.03 -28.94 -28.52
N LEU A 7 -22.12 -29.20 -27.60
CA LEU A 7 -21.87 -28.30 -26.48
C LEU A 7 -21.27 -27.00 -27.02
N GLN A 8 -22.00 -25.90 -26.93
CA GLN A 8 -21.46 -24.59 -27.22
C GLN A 8 -20.27 -24.30 -26.33
N GLU A 9 -19.11 -24.09 -26.94
CA GLU A 9 -17.89 -23.71 -26.27
C GLU A 9 -18.10 -22.37 -25.53
N VAL A 10 -18.17 -22.41 -24.21
CA VAL A 10 -18.26 -21.20 -23.37
C VAL A 10 -16.89 -20.52 -23.38
N GLN A 11 -16.69 -19.61 -24.34
CA GLN A 11 -15.48 -18.79 -24.38
C GLN A 11 -15.49 -17.79 -23.23
N VAL A 12 -14.68 -18.01 -22.21
CA VAL A 12 -14.37 -17.02 -21.16
C VAL A 12 -13.45 -15.95 -21.74
N LYS A 13 -14.02 -15.01 -22.50
CA LYS A 13 -13.24 -14.01 -23.27
C LYS A 13 -12.61 -12.90 -22.41
N GLY A 14 -13.14 -12.59 -21.23
CA GLY A 14 -12.71 -11.44 -20.43
C GLY A 14 -11.28 -11.59 -19.85
N ALA A 15 -11.00 -12.67 -19.16
CA ALA A 15 -9.71 -12.90 -18.52
C ALA A 15 -8.53 -13.06 -19.50
N PHE A 16 -8.80 -13.58 -20.69
CA PHE A 16 -7.80 -13.74 -21.74
C PHE A 16 -7.41 -12.41 -22.39
N GLN A 17 -8.34 -11.46 -22.50
CA GLN A 17 -8.09 -10.13 -23.08
C GLN A 17 -7.19 -9.26 -22.19
N GLY A 18 -7.39 -9.28 -20.87
CA GLY A 18 -6.55 -8.56 -19.92
C GLY A 18 -5.10 -9.05 -19.94
N GLN A 19 -4.91 -10.38 -19.91
CA GLN A 19 -3.59 -10.97 -19.99
C GLN A 19 -2.89 -10.67 -21.32
N LYS A 20 -3.60 -10.75 -22.46
CA LYS A 20 -3.07 -10.40 -23.78
C LYS A 20 -2.63 -8.93 -23.82
N LYS A 21 -3.44 -8.03 -23.25
CA LYS A 21 -3.09 -6.61 -23.14
C LYS A 21 -1.84 -6.39 -22.30
N ALA A 22 -1.74 -7.04 -21.14
CA ALA A 22 -0.57 -6.96 -20.26
C ALA A 22 0.71 -7.43 -20.96
N ILE A 23 0.64 -8.56 -21.66
CA ILE A 23 1.78 -9.09 -22.45
C ILE A 23 2.16 -8.13 -23.59
N ASN A 24 1.19 -7.56 -24.30
CA ASN A 24 1.46 -6.58 -25.34
C ASN A 24 2.10 -5.31 -24.79
N THR A 25 1.62 -4.79 -23.66
CA THR A 25 2.23 -3.65 -22.98
C THR A 25 3.66 -3.95 -22.56
N GLN A 26 3.89 -5.12 -21.98
CA GLN A 26 5.24 -5.57 -21.61
C GLN A 26 6.18 -5.69 -22.82
N LYS A 27 5.68 -6.23 -23.93
CA LYS A 27 6.46 -6.41 -25.16
C LYS A 27 6.83 -5.08 -25.85
N ASN A 28 5.96 -4.09 -25.76
CA ASN A 28 6.14 -2.78 -26.39
C ASN A 28 6.87 -1.77 -25.50
N ASN A 29 7.16 -2.13 -24.24
CA ASN A 29 7.92 -1.27 -23.34
C ASN A 29 9.41 -1.33 -23.71
N LEU A 30 10.08 -0.17 -23.70
CA LEU A 30 11.51 -0.04 -24.02
C LEU A 30 12.40 -0.59 -22.88
N GLY A 31 11.89 -0.67 -21.67
CA GLY A 31 12.60 -1.14 -20.47
C GLY A 31 12.25 -2.57 -20.07
N ILE A 32 12.98 -3.11 -19.10
CA ILE A 32 12.66 -4.40 -18.47
C ILE A 32 11.49 -4.18 -17.50
N THR A 33 10.27 -4.32 -18.04
CA THR A 33 9.03 -4.07 -17.30
C THR A 33 8.21 -5.36 -17.24
N ASN A 34 7.70 -5.70 -16.07
CA ASN A 34 6.70 -6.73 -15.88
C ASN A 34 5.32 -6.08 -15.73
N VAL A 35 4.34 -6.58 -16.46
CA VAL A 35 2.97 -6.08 -16.43
C VAL A 35 2.03 -7.19 -16.00
N VAL A 36 1.24 -6.95 -14.95
CA VAL A 36 0.21 -7.88 -14.47
C VAL A 36 -1.15 -7.20 -14.60
N SER A 37 -2.10 -7.88 -15.21
CA SER A 37 -3.45 -7.37 -15.37
C SER A 37 -4.32 -7.62 -14.14
N ALA A 38 -5.33 -6.77 -13.94
CA ALA A 38 -6.33 -6.91 -12.88
C ALA A 38 -7.09 -8.25 -12.93
N ASP A 39 -7.28 -8.81 -14.13
CA ASP A 39 -7.93 -10.10 -14.29
C ASP A 39 -7.12 -11.25 -13.67
N GLN A 40 -5.80 -11.09 -13.55
CA GLN A 40 -4.94 -12.01 -12.81
C GLN A 40 -4.96 -11.71 -11.32
N VAL A 41 -5.03 -10.43 -10.95
CA VAL A 41 -5.14 -9.97 -9.57
C VAL A 41 -6.49 -10.36 -8.96
N GLY A 42 -7.60 -10.12 -9.69
CA GLY A 42 -8.95 -10.38 -9.20
C GLY A 42 -9.39 -11.85 -9.15
N LYS A 43 -8.62 -12.78 -9.70
CA LYS A 43 -8.88 -14.23 -9.59
C LYS A 43 -8.49 -14.83 -8.25
N PHE A 44 -7.70 -14.12 -7.49
CA PHE A 44 -7.23 -14.53 -6.18
C PHE A 44 -7.84 -13.62 -5.12
N PRO A 45 -7.98 -14.08 -3.89
CA PRO A 45 -8.56 -13.30 -2.81
C PRO A 45 -7.59 -12.24 -2.28
N ASP A 46 -6.93 -11.49 -3.19
CA ASP A 46 -6.03 -10.40 -2.80
C ASP A 46 -6.85 -9.20 -2.38
N SER A 47 -6.73 -8.83 -1.13
CA SER A 47 -7.46 -7.70 -0.57
C SER A 47 -6.87 -6.36 -0.98
N ASN A 48 -5.57 -6.34 -1.26
CA ASN A 48 -4.81 -5.13 -1.57
C ASN A 48 -3.75 -5.38 -2.67
N ILE A 49 -3.18 -4.29 -3.17
CA ILE A 49 -2.17 -4.34 -4.24
C ILE A 49 -0.87 -5.00 -3.79
N GLY A 50 -0.48 -4.84 -2.52
CA GLY A 50 0.73 -5.46 -2.00
C GLY A 50 0.71 -6.98 -2.16
N ASP A 51 -0.44 -7.63 -1.88
CA ASP A 51 -0.58 -9.07 -2.08
C ASP A 51 -0.50 -9.49 -3.54
N ALA A 52 -1.01 -8.67 -4.44
CA ALA A 52 -0.92 -8.93 -5.88
C ALA A 52 0.52 -8.86 -6.41
N LEU A 53 1.34 -7.98 -5.85
CA LEU A 53 2.74 -7.79 -6.25
C LEU A 53 3.61 -9.03 -6.05
N LYS A 54 3.32 -9.89 -5.08
CA LYS A 54 4.08 -11.13 -4.82
C LYS A 54 4.18 -12.05 -6.03
N ARG A 55 3.26 -11.94 -6.97
CA ARG A 55 3.23 -12.77 -8.18
C ARG A 55 4.16 -12.28 -9.27
N ILE A 56 4.73 -11.10 -9.09
CA ILE A 56 5.67 -10.53 -10.05
C ILE A 56 7.08 -11.02 -9.70
N SER A 57 7.72 -11.70 -10.64
CA SER A 57 9.09 -12.18 -10.47
C SER A 57 10.04 -11.03 -10.09
N GLY A 58 10.86 -11.25 -9.06
CA GLY A 58 11.83 -10.27 -8.55
C GLY A 58 11.23 -9.15 -7.73
N ILE A 59 9.98 -9.33 -7.26
CA ILE A 59 9.35 -8.45 -6.26
C ILE A 59 9.21 -9.21 -4.95
N ASN A 60 9.71 -8.62 -3.90
CA ASN A 60 9.43 -9.00 -2.52
C ASN A 60 8.44 -8.01 -1.91
N VAL A 61 7.75 -8.44 -0.89
CA VAL A 61 6.80 -7.59 -0.19
C VAL A 61 7.06 -7.68 1.30
N GLN A 62 7.17 -6.53 1.93
CA GLN A 62 7.27 -6.42 3.38
C GLN A 62 5.87 -6.47 3.97
N TYR A 63 5.70 -7.36 4.95
CA TYR A 63 4.45 -7.55 5.68
C TYR A 63 4.43 -6.74 6.96
N ASP A 64 3.28 -6.17 7.27
CA ASP A 64 2.97 -5.59 8.57
C ASP A 64 1.59 -6.04 9.02
N GLN A 65 1.49 -6.58 10.23
CA GLN A 65 0.25 -7.09 10.83
C GLN A 65 -0.54 -8.05 9.92
N GLY A 66 0.18 -8.90 9.16
CA GLY A 66 -0.41 -9.89 8.27
C GLY A 66 -0.83 -9.39 6.89
N GLU A 67 -0.60 -8.12 6.56
CA GLU A 67 -0.87 -7.54 5.24
C GLU A 67 0.40 -7.09 4.53
N ALA A 68 0.40 -7.22 3.21
CA ALA A 68 1.49 -6.79 2.35
C ALA A 68 1.48 -5.27 2.20
N ARG A 69 2.46 -4.59 2.80
CA ARG A 69 2.47 -3.14 2.96
C ARG A 69 3.38 -2.42 1.98
N PHE A 70 4.64 -2.84 1.86
CA PHE A 70 5.62 -2.19 1.01
C PHE A 70 6.19 -3.14 -0.04
N GLY A 71 6.30 -2.67 -1.27
CA GLY A 71 6.92 -3.42 -2.36
C GLY A 71 8.42 -3.15 -2.43
N GLN A 72 9.20 -4.20 -2.61
CA GLN A 72 10.65 -4.18 -2.77
C GLN A 72 11.03 -4.75 -4.12
N VAL A 73 11.67 -3.97 -4.96
CA VAL A 73 12.09 -4.40 -6.29
C VAL A 73 13.50 -4.96 -6.22
N ARG A 74 13.70 -6.19 -6.69
CA ARG A 74 15.01 -6.89 -6.75
C ARG A 74 15.72 -7.01 -5.39
N GLY A 75 14.98 -7.08 -4.29
CA GLY A 75 15.56 -7.20 -2.96
C GLY A 75 16.18 -5.91 -2.39
N THR A 76 16.01 -4.78 -3.08
CA THR A 76 16.40 -3.46 -2.52
C THR A 76 15.42 -3.04 -1.43
N SER A 77 15.85 -2.14 -0.55
CA SER A 77 14.95 -1.56 0.45
C SER A 77 13.76 -0.85 -0.20
N ALA A 78 12.60 -0.84 0.46
CA ALA A 78 11.38 -0.26 -0.07
C ALA A 78 11.50 1.26 -0.35
N ASP A 79 12.33 1.96 0.43
CA ASP A 79 12.61 3.39 0.26
C ASP A 79 13.41 3.73 -1.01
N LEU A 80 14.02 2.73 -1.66
CA LEU A 80 14.69 2.85 -2.94
C LEU A 80 13.78 2.54 -4.14
N SER A 81 12.52 2.19 -3.88
CA SER A 81 11.53 1.89 -4.91
C SER A 81 10.51 3.03 -5.01
N SER A 82 10.22 3.48 -6.23
CA SER A 82 9.19 4.49 -6.48
C SER A 82 7.82 3.84 -6.71
N VAL A 83 6.77 4.41 -6.15
CA VAL A 83 5.39 4.01 -6.43
C VAL A 83 4.64 5.18 -7.04
N THR A 84 3.98 4.93 -8.17
CA THR A 84 3.19 5.92 -8.90
C THR A 84 1.79 5.40 -9.18
N ILE A 85 0.82 6.31 -9.31
CA ILE A 85 -0.53 6.01 -9.80
C ILE A 85 -0.71 6.73 -11.13
N ASN A 86 -1.01 5.98 -12.19
CA ASN A 86 -1.12 6.52 -13.56
C ASN A 86 0.12 7.34 -14.01
N GLY A 87 1.31 6.96 -13.55
CA GLY A 87 2.55 7.68 -13.79
C GLY A 87 2.79 8.89 -12.87
N ASN A 88 1.84 9.25 -12.02
CA ASN A 88 1.97 10.36 -11.08
C ASN A 88 2.53 9.87 -9.75
N ARG A 89 3.42 10.64 -9.14
CA ARG A 89 3.99 10.33 -7.84
C ARG A 89 2.94 10.48 -6.74
N VAL A 90 2.86 9.48 -5.86
CA VAL A 90 1.97 9.49 -4.70
C VAL A 90 2.80 9.63 -3.42
N PRO A 91 2.43 10.53 -2.50
CA PRO A 91 3.12 10.66 -1.22
C PRO A 91 2.78 9.50 -0.28
N SER A 92 3.69 9.22 0.66
CA SER A 92 3.41 8.33 1.80
C SER A 92 2.37 8.93 2.72
N ALA A 93 1.49 8.09 3.27
CA ALA A 93 0.59 8.51 4.34
C ALA A 93 1.30 8.57 5.70
N GLU A 94 2.45 7.91 5.88
CA GLU A 94 3.26 7.98 7.09
C GLU A 94 4.26 9.13 7.01
N GLY A 95 4.38 9.88 8.10
CA GLY A 95 5.19 11.10 8.13
C GLY A 95 6.69 10.87 8.23
N ASP A 96 7.12 9.71 8.68
CA ASP A 96 8.51 9.32 8.95
C ASP A 96 9.13 8.47 7.85
N THR A 97 8.36 8.02 6.86
CA THR A 97 8.83 7.24 5.73
C THR A 97 8.31 7.79 4.40
N ARG A 98 9.10 7.62 3.33
CA ARG A 98 8.68 7.93 1.96
C ARG A 98 7.98 6.76 1.25
N ASN A 99 7.95 5.59 1.88
CA ASN A 99 7.38 4.39 1.30
C ASN A 99 5.86 4.50 1.18
N VAL A 100 5.34 4.27 0.00
CA VAL A 100 3.89 4.29 -0.25
C VAL A 100 3.27 2.98 0.23
N GLN A 101 2.26 3.08 1.08
CA GLN A 101 1.53 1.96 1.63
C GLN A 101 0.60 1.35 0.58
N LEU A 102 0.94 0.17 0.08
CA LEU A 102 0.17 -0.54 -0.94
C LEU A 102 -1.09 -1.21 -0.38
N ASP A 103 -1.11 -1.44 0.91
CA ASP A 103 -2.26 -1.95 1.66
C ASP A 103 -3.42 -0.93 1.76
N LEU A 104 -3.17 0.35 1.47
CA LEU A 104 -4.21 1.37 1.37
C LEU A 104 -5.00 1.30 0.06
N ILE A 105 -4.44 0.67 -0.99
CA ILE A 105 -5.01 0.70 -2.34
C ILE A 105 -5.69 -0.64 -2.61
N PRO A 106 -7.04 -0.66 -2.80
CA PRO A 106 -7.76 -1.87 -3.15
C PRO A 106 -7.37 -2.40 -4.53
N ALA A 107 -7.24 -3.71 -4.62
CA ALA A 107 -6.85 -4.36 -5.87
C ALA A 107 -7.89 -4.21 -7.00
N ASP A 108 -9.16 -4.08 -6.64
CA ASP A 108 -10.29 -3.95 -7.57
C ASP A 108 -10.37 -2.61 -8.31
N MET A 109 -9.65 -1.58 -7.86
CA MET A 109 -9.58 -0.28 -8.53
C MET A 109 -8.48 -0.17 -9.57
N ILE A 110 -7.54 -1.11 -9.57
CA ILE A 110 -6.38 -1.11 -10.46
C ILE A 110 -6.67 -1.98 -11.69
N GLN A 111 -6.27 -1.52 -12.85
CA GLN A 111 -6.37 -2.25 -14.12
C GLN A 111 -5.11 -3.07 -14.40
N THR A 112 -3.94 -2.47 -14.22
CA THR A 112 -2.64 -3.12 -14.41
C THR A 112 -1.65 -2.62 -13.38
N ILE A 113 -0.74 -3.52 -13.00
CA ILE A 113 0.43 -3.19 -12.21
C ILE A 113 1.63 -3.33 -13.14
N GLU A 114 2.38 -2.26 -13.31
CA GLU A 114 3.55 -2.18 -14.15
C GLU A 114 4.78 -2.02 -13.27
N VAL A 115 5.70 -2.96 -13.32
CA VAL A 115 6.93 -2.91 -12.54
C VAL A 115 8.12 -2.78 -13.46
N SER A 116 8.74 -1.61 -13.45
CA SER A 116 9.98 -1.35 -14.16
C SER A 116 11.18 -1.64 -13.27
N LYS A 117 11.97 -2.63 -13.67
CA LYS A 117 13.16 -3.05 -12.93
C LYS A 117 14.40 -2.25 -13.29
N VAL A 118 14.34 -1.45 -14.33
CA VAL A 118 15.40 -0.56 -14.79
C VAL A 118 14.80 0.83 -14.92
N VAL A 119 15.46 1.80 -14.32
CA VAL A 119 15.04 3.21 -14.38
C VAL A 119 15.42 3.78 -15.73
N THR A 120 14.48 4.42 -16.40
CA THR A 120 14.70 5.18 -17.63
C THR A 120 14.78 6.67 -17.31
N PRO A 121 15.39 7.50 -18.18
CA PRO A 121 15.58 8.93 -17.90
C PRO A 121 14.30 9.74 -17.66
N ASP A 122 13.15 9.23 -18.05
CA ASP A 122 11.83 9.81 -17.84
C ASP A 122 11.21 9.45 -16.47
N MET A 123 11.83 8.53 -15.74
CA MET A 123 11.38 8.12 -14.39
C MET A 123 12.05 8.96 -13.31
N ASP A 124 11.50 8.90 -12.10
CA ASP A 124 12.07 9.58 -10.94
C ASP A 124 13.47 9.01 -10.61
N GLY A 125 14.45 9.89 -10.46
CA GLY A 125 15.85 9.51 -10.21
C GLY A 125 16.09 8.84 -8.84
N ASP A 126 15.11 8.86 -7.95
CA ASP A 126 15.13 8.21 -6.65
C ASP A 126 14.62 6.74 -6.68
N ALA A 127 14.15 6.27 -7.83
CA ALA A 127 13.70 4.90 -8.04
C ALA A 127 14.87 3.92 -8.32
N ILE A 128 15.91 3.94 -7.50
CA ILE A 128 17.15 3.18 -7.70
C ILE A 128 16.89 1.67 -7.78
N GLY A 129 15.99 1.16 -6.95
CA GLY A 129 15.57 -0.25 -6.95
C GLY A 129 14.68 -0.61 -8.12
N GLY A 130 13.85 0.33 -8.55
CA GLY A 130 12.85 0.18 -9.61
C GLY A 130 11.60 1.00 -9.34
N SER A 131 10.64 0.96 -10.27
CA SER A 131 9.39 1.71 -10.18
C SER A 131 8.19 0.77 -10.29
N ILE A 132 7.17 1.01 -9.46
CA ILE A 132 5.88 0.31 -9.44
C ILE A 132 4.82 1.32 -9.85
N ASN A 133 4.25 1.18 -11.04
CA ASN A 133 3.17 2.03 -11.54
C ASN A 133 1.84 1.30 -11.45
N LEU A 134 0.89 1.88 -10.74
CA LEU A 134 -0.47 1.37 -10.56
C LEU A 134 -1.39 2.09 -11.55
N VAL A 135 -1.79 1.40 -12.60
CA VAL A 135 -2.69 1.97 -13.60
C VAL A 135 -4.13 1.70 -13.19
N THR A 136 -4.90 2.75 -12.93
CA THR A 136 -6.32 2.66 -12.58
C THR A 136 -7.17 2.25 -13.78
N LYS A 137 -8.35 1.71 -13.49
CA LYS A 137 -9.31 1.34 -14.55
C LYS A 137 -9.72 2.58 -15.36
N ASN A 138 -9.84 2.40 -16.67
CA ASN A 138 -10.35 3.39 -17.60
C ASN A 138 -11.85 3.19 -17.83
N SER A 139 -12.53 4.20 -18.38
CA SER A 139 -13.91 4.08 -18.85
C SER A 139 -14.05 2.96 -19.88
N PRO A 140 -15.09 2.11 -19.76
CA PRO A 140 -15.31 1.00 -20.68
C PRO A 140 -15.98 1.47 -21.98
N TYR A 141 -15.80 0.68 -23.04
CA TYR A 141 -16.52 0.90 -24.31
C TYR A 141 -17.97 0.41 -24.27
N LYS A 142 -18.31 -0.47 -23.34
CA LYS A 142 -19.66 -1.00 -23.17
C LYS A 142 -20.10 -0.82 -21.73
N ARG A 143 -21.40 -0.62 -21.53
CA ARG A 143 -21.97 -0.55 -20.19
C ARG A 143 -21.48 -1.73 -19.35
N THR A 144 -20.90 -1.41 -18.22
CA THR A 144 -20.34 -2.37 -17.26
C THR A 144 -20.90 -2.09 -15.89
N ILE A 145 -21.48 -3.11 -15.27
CA ILE A 145 -21.97 -3.04 -13.89
C ILE A 145 -21.38 -4.25 -13.18
N ASN A 146 -20.57 -4.01 -12.15
CA ASN A 146 -20.05 -5.05 -11.30
C ASN A 146 -20.40 -4.76 -9.85
N ALA A 147 -20.92 -5.75 -9.15
CA ALA A 147 -21.13 -5.71 -7.72
C ALA A 147 -20.48 -6.96 -7.10
N THR A 148 -19.69 -6.73 -6.06
CA THR A 148 -19.03 -7.78 -5.29
C THR A 148 -19.47 -7.70 -3.85
N ALA A 149 -19.78 -8.85 -3.25
CA ALA A 149 -20.01 -8.97 -1.83
C ALA A 149 -19.26 -10.21 -1.35
N GLY A 150 -18.43 -10.03 -0.34
CA GLY A 150 -17.64 -11.09 0.26
C GLY A 150 -17.73 -11.02 1.78
N SER A 151 -17.69 -12.17 2.43
CA SER A 151 -17.60 -12.28 3.87
C SER A 151 -16.58 -13.34 4.24
N GLY A 152 -15.94 -13.16 5.38
CA GLY A 152 -14.99 -14.08 5.95
C GLY A 152 -15.11 -14.10 7.46
N TYR A 153 -14.35 -14.97 8.10
CA TYR A 153 -14.27 -15.05 9.55
C TYR A 153 -12.82 -15.14 10.00
N ASN A 154 -12.42 -14.26 10.90
CA ASN A 154 -11.08 -14.31 11.48
C ASN A 154 -11.13 -15.02 12.84
N TRP A 155 -10.46 -16.17 12.94
CA TRP A 155 -10.46 -17.02 14.12
C TRP A 155 -9.72 -16.45 15.32
N ILE A 156 -8.73 -15.54 15.08
CA ILE A 156 -7.97 -14.95 16.18
C ILE A 156 -8.74 -13.82 16.85
N SER A 157 -9.44 -13.01 16.05
CA SER A 157 -10.29 -11.93 16.56
C SER A 157 -11.73 -12.38 16.85
N GLU A 158 -12.11 -13.59 16.41
CA GLU A 158 -13.46 -14.16 16.55
C GLU A 158 -14.57 -13.28 15.96
N LYS A 159 -14.26 -12.60 14.85
CA LYS A 159 -15.17 -11.64 14.21
C LYS A 159 -15.33 -11.91 12.72
N ALA A 160 -16.53 -11.59 12.21
CA ALA A 160 -16.81 -11.64 10.78
C ALA A 160 -16.18 -10.46 10.05
N GLN A 161 -15.72 -10.72 8.83
CA GLN A 161 -15.21 -9.73 7.89
C GLN A 161 -16.26 -9.44 6.81
N LEU A 162 -16.26 -8.23 6.27
CA LEU A 162 -17.16 -7.81 5.19
C LEU A 162 -16.35 -7.08 4.13
N ASN A 163 -16.60 -7.42 2.87
CA ASN A 163 -16.05 -6.75 1.71
C ASN A 163 -17.17 -6.48 0.69
N LEU A 164 -17.36 -5.23 0.31
CA LEU A 164 -18.35 -4.79 -0.66
C LEU A 164 -17.65 -3.95 -1.74
N GLY A 165 -18.01 -4.19 -2.98
CA GLY A 165 -17.50 -3.43 -4.12
C GLY A 165 -18.61 -3.15 -5.13
N PHE A 166 -18.56 -1.98 -5.74
CA PHE A 166 -19.46 -1.60 -6.81
C PHE A 166 -18.70 -0.81 -7.87
N THR A 167 -18.92 -1.16 -9.13
CA THR A 167 -18.36 -0.44 -10.28
C THR A 167 -19.46 -0.25 -11.32
N TYR A 168 -19.61 0.98 -11.77
CA TYR A 168 -20.48 1.37 -12.89
C TYR A 168 -19.65 2.09 -13.95
N GLY A 169 -19.79 1.68 -15.18
CA GLY A 169 -19.18 2.35 -16.33
C GLY A 169 -20.09 2.35 -17.54
N ASP A 170 -20.10 3.46 -18.25
CA ASP A 170 -20.91 3.64 -19.47
C ASP A 170 -20.31 4.73 -20.35
N ARG A 171 -20.86 4.87 -21.56
CA ARG A 171 -20.55 5.96 -22.49
C ARG A 171 -21.78 6.74 -22.83
N PHE A 172 -21.63 8.06 -23.00
CA PHE A 172 -22.69 9.01 -23.22
C PHE A 172 -22.37 9.93 -24.45
N PHE A 173 -23.35 10.63 -24.97
CA PHE A 173 -23.19 11.60 -26.05
C PHE A 173 -22.55 10.98 -27.31
N ASN A 174 -23.13 9.89 -27.82
CA ASN A 174 -22.61 9.13 -28.96
C ASN A 174 -21.16 8.68 -28.75
N ASP A 175 -20.93 8.05 -27.59
CA ASP A 175 -19.64 7.50 -27.15
C ASP A 175 -18.52 8.54 -26.91
N ARG A 176 -18.85 9.84 -26.97
CA ARG A 176 -17.84 10.89 -26.73
C ARG A 176 -17.41 11.06 -25.28
N LEU A 177 -18.31 10.78 -24.33
CA LEU A 177 -18.01 10.84 -22.90
C LEU A 177 -18.02 9.44 -22.32
N GLY A 178 -16.87 8.95 -21.96
CA GLY A 178 -16.72 7.73 -21.17
C GLY A 178 -16.68 8.05 -19.68
N MET A 179 -17.33 7.22 -18.87
CA MET A 179 -17.37 7.33 -17.42
C MET A 179 -17.16 5.98 -16.79
N LEU A 180 -16.35 5.92 -15.73
CA LEU A 180 -16.26 4.80 -14.79
C LEU A 180 -16.25 5.34 -13.36
N LEU A 181 -17.12 4.80 -12.53
CA LEU A 181 -17.16 5.08 -11.10
C LEU A 181 -17.02 3.75 -10.34
N SER A 182 -16.16 3.73 -9.33
CA SER A 182 -16.03 2.56 -8.46
C SER A 182 -16.04 3.00 -7.00
N ALA A 183 -16.64 2.17 -6.15
CA ALA A 183 -16.64 2.33 -4.70
C ALA A 183 -16.40 0.97 -4.06
N SER A 184 -15.58 0.94 -3.02
CA SER A 184 -15.40 -0.26 -2.19
C SER A 184 -15.43 0.08 -0.71
N TYR A 185 -15.93 -0.87 0.05
CA TYR A 185 -15.96 -0.84 1.51
C TYR A 185 -15.48 -2.18 2.04
N GLN A 186 -14.52 -2.14 2.96
CA GLN A 186 -14.02 -3.32 3.64
C GLN A 186 -14.03 -3.08 5.15
N ASN A 187 -14.50 -4.06 5.89
CA ASN A 187 -14.34 -4.15 7.34
C ASN A 187 -13.66 -5.48 7.65
N ALA A 188 -12.40 -5.41 8.08
CA ALA A 188 -11.54 -6.57 8.28
C ALA A 188 -11.00 -6.60 9.71
N PRO A 189 -11.77 -7.12 10.69
CA PRO A 189 -11.22 -7.42 11.99
C PRO A 189 -10.20 -8.54 11.87
N SER A 190 -9.03 -8.34 12.49
CA SER A 190 -7.91 -9.27 12.50
C SER A 190 -7.28 -9.36 13.89
N GLY A 191 -6.46 -10.35 14.09
CA GLY A 191 -5.61 -10.48 15.27
C GLY A 191 -4.31 -11.15 14.89
N SER A 192 -3.27 -10.86 15.63
CA SER A 192 -1.98 -11.52 15.46
C SER A 192 -1.27 -11.72 16.79
N TYR A 193 -0.49 -12.77 16.85
CA TYR A 193 0.54 -12.99 17.85
C TYR A 193 1.88 -12.79 17.17
N ASP A 194 2.75 -12.04 17.81
CA ASP A 194 3.98 -11.60 17.21
C ASP A 194 5.10 -11.63 18.26
N THR A 195 6.26 -12.12 17.86
CA THR A 195 7.46 -12.19 18.68
C THR A 195 8.62 -11.61 17.88
N GLU A 196 9.36 -10.69 18.49
CA GLU A 196 10.48 -10.01 17.87
C GLU A 196 11.68 -10.00 18.79
N PHE A 197 12.86 -10.21 18.22
CA PHE A 197 14.14 -10.20 18.91
C PHE A 197 15.04 -9.17 18.24
N MET A 198 15.78 -8.40 19.06
CA MET A 198 16.94 -7.63 18.62
C MET A 198 18.20 -8.29 19.12
N TRP A 199 19.18 -8.41 18.23
CA TRP A 199 20.46 -9.05 18.53
C TRP A 199 21.54 -8.00 18.51
N GLU A 200 22.41 -8.06 19.49
CA GLU A 200 23.62 -7.25 19.57
C GLU A 200 24.84 -8.12 19.76
N GLN A 201 26.00 -7.56 19.48
CA GLN A 201 27.28 -8.20 19.66
C GLN A 201 28.13 -7.34 20.61
N ASN A 202 28.72 -7.98 21.65
CA ASN A 202 29.62 -7.29 22.54
C ASN A 202 31.02 -7.13 21.94
N GLU A 203 31.92 -6.46 22.65
CA GLU A 203 33.32 -6.22 22.23
C GLU A 203 34.11 -7.52 22.02
N ASP A 204 33.77 -8.58 22.71
CA ASP A 204 34.40 -9.90 22.59
C ASP A 204 33.83 -10.73 21.43
N GLY A 205 32.86 -10.21 20.68
CA GLY A 205 32.22 -10.89 19.57
C GLY A 205 31.09 -11.84 19.97
N LYS A 206 30.70 -11.90 21.25
CA LYS A 206 29.56 -12.71 21.71
C LYS A 206 28.25 -12.05 21.31
N VAL A 207 27.38 -12.79 20.61
CA VAL A 207 26.03 -12.37 20.22
C VAL A 207 25.06 -12.65 21.38
N TYR A 208 24.21 -11.68 21.69
CA TYR A 208 23.17 -11.78 22.71
C TYR A 208 21.89 -11.07 22.27
N VAL A 209 20.77 -11.39 22.94
CA VAL A 209 19.48 -10.72 22.69
C VAL A 209 19.42 -9.47 23.55
N SER A 210 19.32 -8.29 22.94
CA SER A 210 19.21 -7.01 23.65
C SER A 210 17.76 -6.58 23.89
N ASP A 211 16.83 -7.01 23.05
CA ASP A 211 15.39 -6.73 23.19
C ASP A 211 14.57 -7.96 22.79
N TYR A 212 13.62 -8.33 23.61
CA TYR A 212 12.71 -9.44 23.40
C TYR A 212 11.28 -8.98 23.61
N GLN A 213 10.47 -8.99 22.55
CA GLN A 213 9.11 -8.52 22.56
C GLN A 213 8.13 -9.64 22.22
N MET A 214 7.10 -9.78 23.04
CA MET A 214 5.91 -10.59 22.77
C MET A 214 4.73 -9.64 22.66
N ARG A 215 4.02 -9.70 21.52
CA ARG A 215 2.91 -8.80 21.21
C ARG A 215 1.66 -9.58 20.82
N ARG A 216 0.53 -9.09 21.25
CA ARG A 216 -0.78 -9.52 20.77
C ARG A 216 -1.53 -8.32 20.26
N TYR A 217 -1.93 -8.38 19.02
CA TYR A 217 -2.69 -7.35 18.34
C TYR A 217 -4.12 -7.76 18.11
N PHE A 218 -5.03 -6.80 18.25
CA PHE A 218 -6.38 -6.83 17.71
C PHE A 218 -6.56 -5.56 16.89
N VAL A 219 -6.81 -5.72 15.61
CA VAL A 219 -6.96 -4.62 14.67
C VAL A 219 -8.28 -4.80 13.94
N THR A 220 -9.09 -3.74 13.90
CA THR A 220 -10.24 -3.66 12.99
C THR A 220 -9.94 -2.63 11.93
N ARG A 221 -9.69 -3.08 10.70
CA ARG A 221 -9.42 -2.24 9.55
C ARG A 221 -10.69 -1.95 8.79
N GLU A 222 -11.06 -0.69 8.74
CA GLU A 222 -12.15 -0.18 7.91
C GLU A 222 -11.53 0.57 6.74
N ARG A 223 -11.77 0.11 5.51
CA ARG A 223 -11.32 0.77 4.30
C ARG A 223 -12.51 1.26 3.49
N GLN A 224 -12.40 2.47 2.99
CA GLN A 224 -13.34 3.07 2.06
C GLN A 224 -12.53 3.64 0.90
N SER A 225 -12.85 3.22 -0.29
CA SER A 225 -12.13 3.66 -1.47
C SER A 225 -13.11 4.02 -2.57
N TYR A 226 -12.79 5.11 -3.26
CA TYR A 226 -13.58 5.63 -4.36
C TYR A 226 -12.66 5.94 -5.53
N SER A 227 -13.06 5.58 -6.73
CA SER A 227 -12.36 6.00 -7.95
C SER A 227 -13.31 6.48 -9.02
N ALA A 228 -12.85 7.44 -9.80
CA ALA A 228 -13.57 7.98 -10.94
C ALA A 228 -12.60 8.12 -12.12
N ALA A 229 -13.04 7.71 -13.30
CA ALA A 229 -12.35 7.95 -14.55
C ALA A 229 -13.33 8.49 -15.57
N PHE A 230 -12.95 9.60 -16.22
CA PHE A 230 -13.69 10.20 -17.32
C PHE A 230 -12.75 10.39 -18.50
N ASP A 231 -13.23 10.11 -19.68
CA ASP A 231 -12.60 10.51 -20.92
C ASP A 231 -13.62 11.23 -21.80
N PHE A 232 -13.20 12.33 -22.39
CA PHE A 232 -14.06 13.13 -23.25
C PHE A 232 -13.35 13.43 -24.56
N ASP A 233 -13.89 12.86 -25.62
CA ASP A 233 -13.45 13.11 -26.99
C ASP A 233 -14.14 14.38 -27.49
N ILE A 234 -13.43 15.54 -27.46
CA ILE A 234 -13.94 16.82 -28.00
C ILE A 234 -14.17 16.66 -29.48
N ASN A 235 -13.24 16.04 -30.18
CA ASN A 235 -13.29 15.59 -31.56
C ASN A 235 -12.22 14.50 -31.79
N GLU A 236 -12.01 14.07 -33.03
CA GLU A 236 -11.03 13.00 -33.36
C GLU A 236 -9.57 13.36 -33.01
N ASN A 237 -9.26 14.65 -32.87
CA ASN A 237 -7.91 15.15 -32.63
C ASN A 237 -7.68 15.64 -31.19
N HIS A 238 -8.74 15.77 -30.40
CA HIS A 238 -8.64 16.37 -29.07
C HIS A 238 -9.42 15.55 -28.05
N LYS A 239 -8.70 15.09 -27.05
CA LYS A 239 -9.23 14.30 -25.95
C LYS A 239 -8.82 14.87 -24.60
N LEU A 240 -9.74 14.87 -23.67
CA LEU A 240 -9.48 15.17 -22.25
C LEU A 240 -9.71 13.93 -21.41
N THR A 241 -8.91 13.78 -20.37
CA THR A 241 -9.03 12.66 -19.42
C THR A 241 -8.97 13.19 -17.99
N PHE A 242 -9.81 12.64 -17.14
CA PHE A 242 -9.74 12.85 -15.71
C PHE A 242 -9.69 11.49 -15.00
N LYS A 243 -8.80 11.36 -14.03
CA LYS A 243 -8.72 10.20 -13.15
C LYS A 243 -8.59 10.65 -11.71
N GLY A 244 -9.36 10.05 -10.84
CA GLY A 244 -9.30 10.33 -9.41
C GLY A 244 -9.41 9.06 -8.60
N ILE A 245 -8.64 8.99 -7.50
CA ILE A 245 -8.75 7.95 -6.48
C ILE A 245 -8.70 8.60 -5.10
N PHE A 246 -9.54 8.12 -4.21
CA PHE A 246 -9.55 8.50 -2.80
C PHE A 246 -9.66 7.24 -1.95
N ASN A 247 -8.72 7.09 -1.02
CA ASN A 247 -8.71 5.99 -0.06
C ASN A 247 -8.69 6.53 1.36
N ASN A 248 -9.49 5.94 2.23
CA ASN A 248 -9.52 6.18 3.65
C ASN A 248 -9.43 4.86 4.40
N ARG A 249 -8.45 4.72 5.28
CA ARG A 249 -8.28 3.59 6.18
C ARG A 249 -8.37 4.06 7.62
N ASN A 250 -9.20 3.41 8.40
CA ASN A 250 -9.27 3.57 9.84
C ASN A 250 -8.84 2.24 10.48
N ASP A 251 -7.73 2.25 11.15
CA ASP A 251 -7.23 1.11 11.93
C ASP A 251 -7.55 1.36 13.40
N TRP A 252 -8.46 0.56 13.92
CA TRP A 252 -8.79 0.54 15.34
C TRP A 252 -7.96 -0.55 15.98
N GLU A 253 -6.93 -0.17 16.74
CA GLU A 253 -5.90 -1.08 17.24
C GLU A 253 -5.90 -1.13 18.76
N ASN A 254 -5.85 -2.38 19.28
CA ASN A 254 -5.41 -2.69 20.64
C ASN A 254 -4.16 -3.54 20.55
N ARG A 255 -3.15 -3.21 21.37
CA ARG A 255 -1.93 -3.99 21.47
C ARG A 255 -1.60 -4.25 22.92
N TYR A 256 -1.36 -5.49 23.23
CA TYR A 256 -0.76 -5.92 24.49
C TYR A 256 0.67 -6.33 24.19
N ARG A 257 1.63 -5.76 24.92
CA ARG A 257 3.05 -6.04 24.72
C ARG A 257 3.72 -6.31 26.05
N THR A 258 4.46 -7.41 26.12
CA THR A 258 5.51 -7.64 27.11
C THR A 258 6.83 -7.47 26.38
N ASN A 259 7.69 -6.60 26.90
CA ASN A 259 8.99 -6.32 26.33
C ASN A 259 10.05 -6.45 27.44
N ILE A 260 11.02 -7.33 27.23
CA ILE A 260 12.24 -7.40 28.02
C ILE A 260 13.29 -6.66 27.20
N LYS A 261 13.64 -5.45 27.63
CA LYS A 261 14.46 -4.51 26.86
C LYS A 261 15.68 -4.08 27.64
N ASP A 262 16.61 -3.49 26.90
CA ASP A 262 17.89 -3.03 27.44
C ASP A 262 18.65 -4.18 28.17
N LEU A 263 18.52 -5.41 27.62
CA LEU A 263 19.27 -6.56 28.16
C LEU A 263 20.74 -6.38 27.85
N ASP A 264 21.54 -6.56 28.88
CA ASP A 264 23.01 -6.70 28.74
C ASP A 264 23.39 -8.15 28.42
N GLU A 265 24.66 -8.38 28.15
CA GLU A 265 25.25 -9.70 27.85
C GLU A 265 25.09 -10.72 28.98
N ASN A 266 24.75 -10.25 30.20
CA ASN A 266 24.53 -11.08 31.42
C ASN A 266 23.03 -11.32 31.66
N GLY A 267 22.16 -10.89 30.74
CA GLY A 267 20.70 -11.04 30.83
C GLY A 267 20.05 -10.08 31.81
N LYS A 268 20.69 -8.96 32.16
CA LYS A 268 20.10 -7.95 33.03
C LYS A 268 19.44 -6.85 32.24
N GLY A 269 18.16 -6.58 32.50
CA GLY A 269 17.40 -5.63 31.70
C GLY A 269 16.16 -5.09 32.39
N THR A 270 15.23 -4.57 31.60
CA THR A 270 13.99 -3.96 32.05
C THR A 270 12.80 -4.71 31.47
N VAL A 271 11.89 -5.20 32.29
CA VAL A 271 10.58 -5.68 31.84
C VAL A 271 9.63 -4.51 31.66
N ARG A 272 9.03 -4.44 30.52
CA ARG A 272 7.99 -3.45 30.18
C ARG A 272 6.72 -4.17 29.79
N ILE A 273 5.63 -3.90 30.49
CA ILE A 273 4.29 -4.33 30.11
C ILE A 273 3.55 -3.10 29.60
N GLN A 274 3.12 -3.13 28.35
CA GLN A 274 2.48 -1.99 27.71
C GLN A 274 1.18 -2.41 27.03
N THR A 275 0.15 -1.61 27.21
CA THR A 275 -1.10 -1.73 26.44
C THR A 275 -1.34 -0.45 25.64
N LYS A 276 -1.72 -0.59 24.37
CA LYS A 276 -2.38 0.46 23.61
C LYS A 276 -3.88 0.44 23.95
N ALA A 277 -4.43 1.59 24.18
CA ALA A 277 -5.76 1.88 24.72
C ALA A 277 -6.91 0.94 24.35
N GLY A 278 -7.86 0.82 25.27
CA GLY A 278 -9.15 0.17 25.06
C GLY A 278 -9.11 -1.36 25.09
N THR A 279 -10.24 -1.95 24.74
CA THR A 279 -10.42 -3.40 24.59
C THR A 279 -10.87 -3.72 23.17
N PRO A 280 -10.70 -4.97 22.69
CA PRO A 280 -11.16 -5.39 21.37
C PRO A 280 -12.67 -5.23 21.13
N ASP A 281 -13.44 -5.16 22.22
CA ASP A 281 -14.91 -5.13 22.17
C ASP A 281 -15.49 -3.71 22.07
N ASN A 282 -14.71 -2.71 22.39
CA ASN A 282 -15.13 -1.33 22.29
C ASN A 282 -14.16 -0.52 21.40
N ARG A 283 -14.67 0.51 20.74
CA ARG A 283 -13.87 1.40 19.88
C ARG A 283 -13.08 2.45 20.67
N ASN A 284 -12.81 2.26 21.96
CA ASN A 284 -11.83 3.04 22.71
C ASN A 284 -10.38 2.64 22.37
N ALA A 285 -10.21 1.83 21.35
CA ALA A 285 -8.93 1.49 20.77
C ALA A 285 -8.22 2.73 20.20
N ARG A 286 -6.93 2.62 20.01
CA ARG A 286 -6.18 3.61 19.23
C ARG A 286 -6.76 3.65 17.83
N LEU A 287 -7.10 4.85 17.36
CA LEU A 287 -7.44 5.08 15.96
C LEU A 287 -6.21 5.60 15.22
N GLU A 288 -5.82 4.89 14.18
CA GLU A 288 -4.92 5.41 13.15
C GLU A 288 -5.74 5.58 11.87
N ARG A 289 -5.84 6.82 11.40
CA ARG A 289 -6.54 7.17 10.19
C ARG A 289 -5.56 7.61 9.13
N GLN A 290 -5.50 6.86 8.04
CA GLN A 290 -4.68 7.20 6.89
C GLN A 290 -5.57 7.45 5.68
N ARG A 291 -5.27 8.54 4.97
CA ARG A 291 -6.00 8.93 3.75
C ARG A 291 -5.00 9.22 2.65
N THR A 292 -5.32 8.74 1.46
CA THR A 292 -4.59 9.07 0.24
C THR A 292 -5.56 9.52 -0.83
N MET A 293 -5.18 10.52 -1.58
CA MET A 293 -5.91 10.97 -2.76
C MET A 293 -4.94 11.33 -3.88
N ASP A 294 -5.33 11.00 -5.09
CA ASP A 294 -4.65 11.39 -6.32
C ASP A 294 -5.71 11.78 -7.35
N PHE A 295 -5.56 12.96 -7.93
CA PHE A 295 -6.39 13.47 -8.99
C PHE A 295 -5.49 13.90 -10.16
N ALA A 296 -5.79 13.43 -11.34
CA ALA A 296 -5.05 13.73 -12.54
C ALA A 296 -6.01 14.21 -13.66
N LEU A 297 -5.63 15.29 -14.32
CA LEU A 297 -6.28 15.81 -15.51
C LEU A 297 -5.27 15.75 -16.64
N GLY A 298 -5.62 15.14 -17.75
CA GLY A 298 -4.77 15.01 -18.92
C GLY A 298 -5.45 15.44 -20.19
N GLY A 299 -4.66 15.76 -21.20
CA GLY A 299 -5.16 16.06 -22.52
C GLY A 299 -4.21 15.59 -23.61
N GLU A 300 -4.79 15.11 -24.68
CA GLU A 300 -4.10 14.72 -25.90
C GLU A 300 -4.65 15.57 -27.04
N HIS A 301 -3.78 16.25 -27.75
CA HIS A 301 -4.16 17.19 -28.79
C HIS A 301 -3.29 17.01 -30.03
N LEU A 302 -3.93 16.96 -31.18
CA LEU A 302 -3.28 16.86 -32.49
C LEU A 302 -3.68 18.04 -33.36
N TRP A 303 -2.74 18.89 -33.75
CA TRP A 303 -2.90 19.99 -34.67
C TRP A 303 -2.05 19.74 -35.93
N GLY A 304 -2.64 19.08 -36.93
CA GLY A 304 -1.90 18.65 -38.11
C GLY A 304 -0.76 17.71 -37.76
N ALA A 305 0.52 18.15 -37.94
CA ALA A 305 1.69 17.37 -37.64
C ALA A 305 2.21 17.56 -36.20
N ILE A 306 1.57 18.40 -35.39
CA ILE A 306 1.99 18.68 -34.00
C ILE A 306 1.09 17.93 -33.03
N GLY A 307 1.67 17.00 -32.28
CA GLY A 307 1.03 16.34 -31.14
C GLY A 307 1.47 16.97 -29.82
N MET A 308 0.52 17.20 -28.92
CA MET A 308 0.75 17.67 -27.57
C MET A 308 0.00 16.78 -26.58
N ASP A 309 0.73 16.24 -25.64
CA ASP A 309 0.19 15.51 -24.49
C ASP A 309 0.57 16.29 -23.23
N TRP A 310 -0.40 16.46 -22.31
CA TRP A 310 -0.14 17.09 -21.03
C TRP A 310 -0.85 16.34 -19.91
N ASN A 311 -0.29 16.41 -18.72
CA ASN A 311 -0.87 15.86 -17.51
C ASN A 311 -0.61 16.80 -16.33
N ALA A 312 -1.66 17.11 -15.58
CA ALA A 312 -1.60 17.85 -14.33
C ALA A 312 -2.17 16.97 -13.23
N SER A 313 -1.44 16.80 -12.14
CA SER A 313 -1.86 15.95 -11.03
C SER A 313 -1.72 16.65 -9.69
N TYR A 314 -2.60 16.26 -8.77
CA TYR A 314 -2.56 16.64 -7.37
C TYR A 314 -2.69 15.39 -6.51
N ALA A 315 -1.70 15.14 -5.67
CA ALA A 315 -1.70 14.03 -4.73
C ALA A 315 -1.51 14.52 -3.31
N LYS A 316 -2.24 13.91 -2.37
CA LYS A 316 -2.13 14.22 -0.94
C LYS A 316 -2.28 12.94 -0.13
N ALA A 317 -1.46 12.80 0.90
CA ALA A 317 -1.62 11.75 1.91
C ALA A 317 -1.57 12.35 3.31
N THR A 318 -2.30 11.76 4.23
CA THR A 318 -2.37 12.22 5.62
C THR A 318 -2.48 11.03 6.57
N GLU A 319 -1.88 11.18 7.74
CA GLU A 319 -2.07 10.30 8.88
C GLU A 319 -2.52 11.10 10.10
N GLU A 320 -3.50 10.57 10.82
CA GLU A 320 -4.04 11.15 12.06
C GLU A 320 -4.13 10.06 13.12
N ARG A 321 -3.65 10.33 14.34
CA ARG A 321 -3.75 9.45 15.51
C ARG A 321 -4.42 10.18 16.68
N PRO A 322 -5.73 10.45 16.64
CA PRO A 322 -6.39 11.35 17.57
C PRO A 322 -6.49 10.82 19.00
N ASN A 323 -6.46 9.50 19.20
CA ASN A 323 -6.74 8.84 20.47
C ASN A 323 -5.63 7.88 20.90
N GLU A 324 -4.37 8.22 20.65
CA GLU A 324 -3.26 7.36 21.04
C GLU A 324 -2.99 7.48 22.54
N ARG A 325 -3.16 6.38 23.28
CA ARG A 325 -2.91 6.26 24.70
C ARG A 325 -2.19 4.97 25.00
N TYR A 326 -1.25 5.04 25.90
CA TYR A 326 -0.50 3.89 26.39
C TYR A 326 -0.62 3.81 27.91
N LEU A 327 -0.81 2.58 28.41
CA LEU A 327 -0.59 2.25 29.79
C LEU A 327 0.71 1.45 29.84
N ASP A 328 1.66 1.93 30.59
CA ASP A 328 3.04 1.41 30.60
C ASP A 328 3.47 1.13 32.02
N PHE A 329 3.91 -0.11 32.28
CA PHE A 329 4.48 -0.54 33.55
C PHE A 329 5.89 -1.04 33.28
N GLN A 330 6.86 -0.62 34.11
CA GLN A 330 8.25 -1.00 33.96
C GLN A 330 8.81 -1.53 35.27
N LEU A 331 9.57 -2.63 35.16
CA LEU A 331 10.38 -3.23 36.23
C LEU A 331 11.83 -3.19 35.77
N LYS A 332 12.64 -2.32 36.41
CA LYS A 332 14.04 -2.13 36.05
C LYS A 332 14.93 -3.11 36.79
N LYS A 333 16.11 -3.39 36.22
CA LYS A 333 17.16 -4.20 36.83
C LYS A 333 16.71 -5.64 37.16
N GLN A 334 15.95 -6.24 36.26
CA GLN A 334 15.56 -7.64 36.37
C GLN A 334 16.63 -8.52 35.71
N GLU A 335 16.85 -9.71 36.24
CA GLU A 335 17.79 -10.69 35.70
C GLU A 335 17.01 -11.82 35.01
N PHE A 336 17.48 -12.21 33.83
CA PHE A 336 16.89 -13.26 33.02
C PHE A 336 17.96 -14.26 32.59
N ASP A 337 17.60 -15.52 32.66
CA ASP A 337 18.34 -16.57 31.97
C ASP A 337 17.81 -16.68 30.54
N MET A 338 18.69 -16.45 29.58
CA MET A 338 18.36 -16.52 28.15
C MET A 338 18.81 -17.87 27.60
N ASP A 339 17.85 -18.73 27.28
CA ASP A 339 18.10 -19.94 26.51
C ASP A 339 18.13 -19.65 25.03
N LEU A 340 19.31 -19.74 24.43
CA LEU A 340 19.57 -19.51 23.00
C LEU A 340 19.81 -20.81 22.23
N SER A 341 19.45 -21.97 22.80
CA SER A 341 19.62 -23.28 22.15
C SER A 341 18.85 -23.37 20.81
N ASP A 342 17.73 -22.66 20.70
CA ASP A 342 17.06 -22.37 19.43
C ASP A 342 17.10 -20.86 19.16
N GLU A 343 18.01 -20.44 18.28
CA GLU A 343 18.16 -19.03 17.89
C GLU A 343 16.92 -18.42 17.27
N ARG A 344 15.99 -19.25 16.77
CA ARG A 344 14.71 -18.79 16.20
C ARG A 344 13.63 -18.58 17.25
N GLN A 345 13.81 -19.18 18.43
CA GLN A 345 12.85 -19.11 19.54
C GLN A 345 13.60 -18.95 20.88
N PRO A 346 14.34 -17.85 21.08
CA PRO A 346 14.99 -17.59 22.36
C PRO A 346 13.96 -17.58 23.48
N LEU A 347 14.30 -18.20 24.62
CA LEU A 347 13.44 -18.23 25.79
C LEU A 347 14.08 -17.44 26.93
N ALA A 348 13.35 -16.46 27.46
CA ALA A 348 13.76 -15.71 28.64
C ALA A 348 13.01 -16.20 29.85
N THR A 349 13.76 -16.71 30.85
CA THR A 349 13.23 -17.11 32.15
C THR A 349 13.70 -16.14 33.25
N PRO A 350 12.80 -15.70 34.16
CA PRO A 350 13.21 -14.86 35.27
C PRO A 350 14.29 -15.56 36.14
N GLY A 351 15.41 -14.88 36.38
CA GLY A 351 16.45 -15.36 37.23
C GLY A 351 16.00 -15.46 38.70
N THR A 352 16.67 -16.30 39.47
CA THR A 352 16.30 -16.62 40.88
C THR A 352 16.37 -15.44 41.86
N GLY A 353 16.94 -14.30 41.45
CA GLY A 353 17.07 -13.07 42.25
C GLY A 353 16.04 -11.98 41.87
N SER A 354 15.20 -12.19 40.88
CA SER A 354 14.27 -11.16 40.41
C SER A 354 13.04 -11.02 41.32
N THR A 355 13.03 -9.94 42.09
CA THR A 355 11.83 -9.54 42.85
C THR A 355 10.98 -8.67 41.96
N LEU A 356 9.82 -9.15 41.53
CA LEU A 356 8.87 -8.38 40.74
C LEU A 356 8.20 -7.32 41.62
N THR A 357 8.88 -6.19 41.83
CA THR A 357 8.29 -5.04 42.48
C THR A 357 7.94 -4.00 41.45
N LEU A 358 6.66 -3.64 41.31
CA LEU A 358 6.22 -2.61 40.38
C LEU A 358 6.85 -1.28 40.82
N SER A 359 7.83 -0.78 40.08
CA SER A 359 8.58 0.43 40.45
C SER A 359 8.02 1.70 39.82
N GLU A 360 7.26 1.62 38.73
CA GLU A 360 6.76 2.79 38.03
C GLU A 360 5.54 2.45 37.15
N ALA A 361 4.49 3.23 37.25
CA ALA A 361 3.36 3.20 36.34
C ALA A 361 3.23 4.58 35.66
N THR A 362 3.45 4.64 34.37
CA THR A 362 3.36 5.88 33.60
C THR A 362 2.19 5.81 32.63
N VAL A 363 1.25 6.74 32.74
CA VAL A 363 0.21 6.94 31.73
C VAL A 363 0.68 8.08 30.83
N MET A 364 1.13 7.72 29.63
CA MET A 364 1.52 8.72 28.62
C MET A 364 0.36 9.00 27.66
N PRO A 365 -0.24 10.19 27.66
CA PRO A 365 -1.07 10.65 26.56
C PRO A 365 -0.12 11.15 25.45
N GLN A 366 0.12 10.34 24.43
CA GLN A 366 0.80 10.84 23.23
C GLN A 366 -0.26 11.23 22.18
N ARG A 367 -0.29 12.49 21.84
CA ARG A 367 -0.98 12.99 20.65
C ARG A 367 0.06 13.18 19.56
N TYR A 368 0.07 12.32 18.58
CA TYR A 368 0.77 12.60 17.33
C TYR A 368 -0.25 13.08 16.31
N THR A 369 -0.14 14.33 15.93
CA THR A 369 -0.76 14.88 14.73
C THR A 369 0.35 15.03 13.71
N CYS A 370 0.44 14.12 12.77
CA CYS A 370 1.27 14.35 11.59
C CYS A 370 0.65 15.48 10.78
N ALA A 371 1.43 16.50 10.50
CA ALA A 371 1.03 17.55 9.57
C ALA A 371 0.78 16.93 8.17
N PRO A 372 -0.21 17.43 7.43
CA PRO A 372 -0.50 16.92 6.10
C PRO A 372 0.71 17.14 5.20
N CYS A 373 1.32 16.06 4.71
CA CYS A 373 2.29 16.13 3.61
C CYS A 373 1.50 16.32 2.32
N SER A 374 1.47 17.54 1.80
CA SER A 374 0.92 17.84 0.48
C SER A 374 2.08 18.00 -0.51
N CYS A 375 2.18 17.12 -1.49
CA CYS A 375 3.04 17.31 -2.64
C CYS A 375 2.14 17.57 -3.84
N ALA A 376 2.19 18.78 -4.36
CA ALA A 376 1.64 19.09 -5.69
C ALA A 376 2.75 18.82 -6.71
N CYS A 377 2.57 17.86 -7.58
CA CYS A 377 3.42 17.63 -8.73
C CYS A 377 2.59 17.90 -9.99
N SER A 378 2.86 19.00 -10.65
CA SER A 378 2.36 19.22 -12.01
C SER A 378 3.50 18.87 -12.99
N ARG A 379 3.27 17.87 -13.83
CA ARG A 379 4.12 17.58 -14.99
C ARG A 379 3.39 18.09 -16.23
N MET A 380 4.05 18.88 -16.99
CA MET A 380 3.59 19.33 -18.30
C MET A 380 4.63 18.91 -19.34
N PRO A 381 4.57 17.68 -19.87
CA PRO A 381 5.41 17.31 -21.00
C PRO A 381 4.81 17.84 -22.29
N LEU A 382 5.47 18.79 -22.93
CA LEU A 382 5.21 19.18 -24.31
C LEU A 382 6.03 18.27 -25.22
N THR A 383 5.39 17.33 -25.87
CA THR A 383 6.04 16.53 -26.92
C THR A 383 5.69 17.06 -28.28
N ARG A 384 6.71 17.52 -29.00
CA ARG A 384 6.61 17.84 -30.41
C ARG A 384 6.97 16.59 -31.21
N ARG A 385 6.00 15.92 -31.81
CA ARG A 385 6.28 14.90 -32.81
C ARG A 385 6.65 15.61 -34.12
N SER A 386 7.93 15.69 -34.41
CA SER A 386 8.39 15.97 -35.77
C SER A 386 8.71 14.64 -36.43
N THR A 387 8.36 14.53 -37.72
CA THR A 387 8.73 13.41 -38.59
C THR A 387 10.25 13.27 -38.81
N ALA A 388 11.07 14.08 -38.15
CA ALA A 388 12.52 14.04 -38.13
C ALA A 388 13.01 14.01 -36.68
N GLY A 389 12.93 12.88 -36.03
CA GLY A 389 13.78 12.32 -34.98
C GLY A 389 14.37 13.20 -33.85
N PHE A 390 13.83 14.36 -33.51
CA PHE A 390 14.30 15.15 -32.36
C PHE A 390 13.19 15.35 -31.33
N VAL A 391 13.39 14.80 -30.13
CA VAL A 391 12.55 15.00 -28.94
C VAL A 391 13.26 16.00 -28.04
N SER A 392 12.69 17.20 -27.85
CA SER A 392 13.14 18.13 -26.81
C SER A 392 12.18 18.13 -25.64
N TRP A 393 12.68 17.83 -24.45
CA TRP A 393 11.94 17.81 -23.18
C TRP A 393 12.11 19.16 -22.48
N PHE A 394 11.01 19.80 -22.14
CA PHE A 394 11.00 20.84 -21.11
C PHE A 394 10.24 20.32 -19.90
N THR A 395 10.95 20.10 -18.80
CA THR A 395 10.37 19.72 -17.53
C THR A 395 10.40 20.94 -16.61
N ALA A 396 9.25 21.50 -16.28
CA ALA A 396 9.12 22.47 -15.21
C ALA A 396 8.60 21.74 -13.97
N ALA A 397 9.49 21.41 -13.05
CA ALA A 397 9.12 20.91 -11.74
C ALA A 397 9.14 22.08 -10.75
N VAL A 398 7.99 22.49 -10.22
CA VAL A 398 7.90 23.41 -9.09
C VAL A 398 7.48 22.58 -7.88
N GLY A 399 8.47 22.17 -7.09
CA GLY A 399 8.23 21.53 -5.79
C GLY A 399 8.31 22.59 -4.69
N PHE A 400 7.21 22.85 -4.00
CA PHE A 400 7.22 23.55 -2.73
C PHE A 400 7.05 22.56 -1.59
N CYS A 401 8.13 22.29 -0.88
CA CYS A 401 8.11 21.57 0.39
C CYS A 401 8.25 22.62 1.49
N THR A 402 7.19 22.99 2.18
CA THR A 402 7.27 23.79 3.39
C THR A 402 7.25 22.85 4.60
N ARG A 403 8.37 22.73 5.29
CA ARG A 403 8.41 22.21 6.66
C ARG A 403 7.93 23.31 7.60
N PRO A 404 6.98 23.09 8.46
CA PRO A 404 6.81 23.94 9.64
C PRO A 404 7.92 23.57 10.64
N SER A 405 8.64 24.56 11.09
CA SER A 405 9.60 24.49 12.19
C SER A 405 8.85 24.25 13.50
N VAL A 406 9.33 23.22 14.25
CA VAL A 406 9.14 22.86 15.67
C VAL A 406 7.81 22.36 16.09
#